data_51eb33f6b4767593ac50f7fdbbca817e
#
_entry.id   51eb33f6b4767593ac50f7fdbbca817e
#
_cell.length_a   1.000
_cell.length_b   1.000
_cell.length_c   1.000
_cell.angle_alpha   90.00
_cell.angle_beta   90.00
_cell.angle_gamma   90.00
#
_symmetry.space_group_name_H-M   'P 1'
#
loop_
_entity.id
_entity.type
_entity.pdbx_description
1 polymer ?
#
loop_
_entity_poly.entity_id
_entity_poly.type
_entity_poly.pdbx_seq_one_letter_code
_entity_poly.pdbx_strand_id
1 'polypeptide(L)'
;MIITPQELQKWLDDGKSFTVVDIRPEDHQKEFPLTGVNHVIATDDSIPITKNESVLICQFGIVTEGVIIEQNLENTFSLLGGAQAWNEFQSEKEDLSRWSRQTVLPEIGLNGQKRLLRSTVAIVGMGGLGCPAVQSLTAAGVGKLKIIDGDTVELSNLHRQPLFGHEDVGQLKVHVAKEKLEKTNEIAVIEATEEYLNKDNGLDFIRDADVIIDATDNIKTRQLIDKISKTSGIPMIYGGLYRYEGHVAILNSNGRPGYSDLFPEPLSGGNACADAGVLGMLPGIIGNIQALESVKLIVGIEPNLIGKLLIYDGMNHSTQLINL
;
A
#
# COMPACT_ATOMS: atom_id res chain seq x y z
N MET A 1 30.51 23.48 -11.20
CA MET A 1 31.15 22.31 -10.55
C MET A 1 30.20 21.14 -10.60
N ILE A 2 30.70 19.89 -10.61
CA ILE A 2 29.87 18.66 -10.65
C ILE A 2 30.02 17.94 -9.31
N ILE A 3 28.92 17.34 -8.83
CA ILE A 3 28.90 16.49 -7.64
C ILE A 3 28.26 15.14 -7.99
N THR A 4 28.80 14.05 -7.48
CA THR A 4 28.24 12.70 -7.68
C THR A 4 27.13 12.42 -6.67
N PRO A 5 26.22 11.44 -6.92
CA PRO A 5 25.23 10.99 -5.93
C PRO A 5 25.86 10.56 -4.60
N GLN A 6 27.03 9.92 -4.62
CA GLN A 6 27.76 9.48 -3.43
C GLN A 6 28.27 10.67 -2.60
N GLU A 7 28.80 11.70 -3.25
CA GLU A 7 29.26 12.92 -2.58
C GLU A 7 28.11 13.73 -2.02
N LEU A 8 26.99 13.85 -2.75
CA LEU A 8 25.77 14.49 -2.25
C LEU A 8 25.23 13.77 -1.02
N GLN A 9 25.23 12.44 -1.03
CA GLN A 9 24.84 11.65 0.13
C GLN A 9 25.77 11.90 1.33
N LYS A 10 27.08 11.95 1.08
CA LYS A 10 28.04 12.27 2.14
C LYS A 10 27.78 13.63 2.76
N TRP A 11 27.40 14.63 1.95
CA TRP A 11 27.02 15.95 2.48
C TRP A 11 25.78 15.90 3.39
N LEU A 12 24.80 15.04 3.04
CA LEU A 12 23.62 14.81 3.88
C LEU A 12 24.00 14.12 5.19
N ASP A 13 24.79 13.06 5.12
CA ASP A 13 25.22 12.26 6.28
C ASP A 13 26.09 13.07 7.25
N ASP A 14 26.96 13.96 6.71
CA ASP A 14 27.83 14.87 7.49
C ASP A 14 27.08 16.10 8.07
N GLY A 15 25.77 16.25 7.76
CA GLY A 15 24.97 17.40 8.23
C GLY A 15 25.42 18.75 7.63
N LYS A 16 26.04 18.74 6.44
CA LYS A 16 26.46 19.95 5.74
C LYS A 16 25.26 20.82 5.37
N SER A 17 25.40 22.13 5.51
CA SER A 17 24.34 23.09 5.13
C SER A 17 24.42 23.44 3.65
N PHE A 18 23.46 22.99 2.85
CA PHE A 18 23.33 23.27 1.41
C PHE A 18 21.84 23.24 1.01
N THR A 19 21.55 23.66 -0.22
CA THR A 19 20.20 23.65 -0.79
C THR A 19 20.19 22.78 -2.05
N VAL A 20 19.26 21.85 -2.12
CA VAL A 20 18.98 21.09 -3.36
C VAL A 20 17.87 21.82 -4.12
N VAL A 21 18.07 22.06 -5.40
CA VAL A 21 17.12 22.76 -6.28
C VAL A 21 16.76 21.86 -7.45
N ASP A 22 15.51 21.45 -7.53
CA ASP A 22 14.96 20.65 -8.63
C ASP A 22 14.39 21.59 -9.70
N ILE A 23 15.05 21.63 -10.87
CA ILE A 23 14.64 22.46 -12.01
C ILE A 23 13.91 21.68 -13.11
N ARG A 24 13.44 20.46 -12.81
CA ARG A 24 12.68 19.65 -13.77
C ARG A 24 11.29 20.21 -14.00
N PRO A 25 10.67 19.96 -15.16
CA PRO A 25 9.24 20.22 -15.39
C PRO A 25 8.36 19.51 -14.37
N GLU A 26 7.21 20.10 -14.05
CA GLU A 26 6.30 19.62 -13.00
C GLU A 26 5.77 18.19 -13.25
N ASP A 27 5.54 17.83 -14.52
CA ASP A 27 5.16 16.47 -14.93
C ASP A 27 6.25 15.46 -14.63
N HIS A 28 7.53 15.76 -14.90
CA HIS A 28 8.65 14.89 -14.55
C HIS A 28 8.86 14.76 -13.04
N GLN A 29 8.62 15.83 -12.28
CA GLN A 29 8.71 15.76 -10.81
C GLN A 29 7.65 14.85 -10.20
N LYS A 30 6.42 14.87 -10.77
CA LYS A 30 5.31 14.02 -10.34
C LYS A 30 5.52 12.55 -10.72
N GLU A 31 6.03 12.32 -11.93
CA GLU A 31 6.26 10.96 -12.45
C GLU A 31 7.46 10.28 -11.77
N PHE A 32 8.53 11.05 -11.49
CA PHE A 32 9.78 10.57 -10.89
C PHE A 32 10.21 11.46 -9.72
N PRO A 33 9.52 11.44 -8.56
CA PRO A 33 9.84 12.28 -7.42
C PRO A 33 11.27 11.98 -6.90
N LEU A 34 11.96 13.04 -6.43
CA LEU A 34 13.23 12.87 -5.73
C LEU A 34 12.99 12.25 -4.36
N THR A 35 13.73 11.19 -4.05
CA THR A 35 13.64 10.47 -2.77
C THR A 35 14.86 10.72 -1.89
N GLY A 36 14.69 10.69 -0.56
CA GLY A 36 15.81 10.76 0.38
C GLY A 36 16.50 12.12 0.49
N VAL A 37 15.98 13.18 -0.12
CA VAL A 37 16.54 14.53 -0.03
C VAL A 37 15.46 15.61 -0.06
N ASN A 38 15.52 16.55 0.88
CA ASN A 38 14.69 17.75 0.85
C ASN A 38 15.17 18.70 -0.25
N HIS A 39 14.26 19.21 -1.06
CA HIS A 39 14.57 20.06 -2.19
C HIS A 39 13.57 21.21 -2.36
N VAL A 40 14.01 22.24 -3.06
CA VAL A 40 13.18 23.38 -3.48
C VAL A 40 12.92 23.23 -4.97
N ILE A 41 11.71 23.49 -5.41
CA ILE A 41 11.35 23.49 -6.82
C ILE A 41 11.61 24.88 -7.40
N ALA A 42 12.26 24.94 -8.55
CA ALA A 42 12.52 26.16 -9.29
C ALA A 42 12.45 25.90 -10.80
N THR A 43 12.49 26.97 -11.59
CA THR A 43 12.70 26.88 -13.04
C THR A 43 14.14 27.28 -13.36
N ASP A 44 14.63 26.91 -14.54
CA ASP A 44 15.94 27.28 -15.04
C ASP A 44 16.17 28.80 -15.09
N ASP A 45 15.09 29.59 -15.29
CA ASP A 45 15.13 31.07 -15.29
C ASP A 45 15.05 31.70 -13.88
N SER A 46 14.73 30.94 -12.84
CA SER A 46 14.42 31.49 -11.51
C SER A 46 15.03 30.62 -10.38
N ILE A 47 16.36 30.49 -10.40
CA ILE A 47 17.08 29.71 -9.40
C ILE A 47 17.28 30.55 -8.13
N PRO A 48 16.90 30.05 -6.93
CA PRO A 48 17.10 30.79 -5.70
C PRO A 48 18.59 30.91 -5.38
N ILE A 49 19.07 32.16 -5.28
CA ILE A 49 20.45 32.44 -4.86
C ILE A 49 20.52 32.23 -3.34
N THR A 50 21.30 31.27 -2.91
CA THR A 50 21.53 30.98 -1.49
C THR A 50 22.93 31.45 -1.08
N LYS A 51 23.13 31.76 0.21
CA LYS A 51 24.46 32.05 0.77
C LYS A 51 25.33 30.79 0.91
N ASN A 52 24.67 29.63 0.95
CA ASN A 52 25.32 28.33 1.07
C ASN A 52 25.46 27.69 -0.30
N GLU A 53 26.17 26.57 -0.34
CA GLU A 53 26.27 25.77 -1.56
C GLU A 53 24.91 25.30 -2.02
N SER A 54 24.74 25.20 -3.33
CA SER A 54 23.51 24.70 -3.96
C SER A 54 23.82 23.53 -4.90
N VAL A 55 22.90 22.58 -4.97
CA VAL A 55 22.98 21.45 -5.91
C VAL A 55 21.78 21.50 -6.82
N LEU A 56 22.00 21.77 -8.11
CA LEU A 56 20.95 21.77 -9.11
C LEU A 56 20.72 20.36 -9.65
N ILE A 57 19.47 20.00 -9.80
CA ILE A 57 19.06 18.69 -10.32
C ILE A 57 18.13 18.88 -11.52
N CYS A 58 18.51 18.35 -12.67
CA CYS A 58 17.63 18.09 -13.81
C CYS A 58 17.47 16.58 -14.03
N GLN A 59 16.75 16.14 -15.07
CA GLN A 59 16.46 14.71 -15.24
C GLN A 59 17.72 13.84 -15.38
N PHE A 60 18.70 14.30 -16.19
CA PHE A 60 19.91 13.53 -16.55
C PHE A 60 21.24 14.24 -16.23
N GLY A 61 21.23 15.37 -15.53
CA GLY A 61 22.44 16.11 -15.16
C GLY A 61 23.05 16.98 -16.27
N ILE A 62 22.46 17.05 -17.47
CA ILE A 62 23.02 17.76 -18.62
C ILE A 62 22.65 19.26 -18.62
N VAL A 63 21.38 19.58 -18.37
CA VAL A 63 20.86 20.96 -18.44
C VAL A 63 21.46 21.82 -17.31
N THR A 64 21.63 21.28 -16.12
CA THR A 64 22.12 22.01 -14.96
C THR A 64 23.53 22.56 -15.11
N GLU A 65 24.39 21.91 -15.85
CA GLU A 65 25.74 22.42 -16.14
C GLU A 65 25.68 23.69 -17.01
N GLY A 66 24.84 23.68 -18.07
CA GLY A 66 24.60 24.82 -18.93
C GLY A 66 24.05 26.02 -18.16
N VAL A 67 23.03 25.80 -17.34
CA VAL A 67 22.43 26.86 -16.51
C VAL A 67 23.42 27.48 -15.52
N ILE A 68 24.26 26.68 -14.87
CA ILE A 68 25.29 27.19 -13.96
C ILE A 68 26.30 28.11 -14.69
N ILE A 69 26.69 27.75 -15.89
CA ILE A 69 27.65 28.52 -16.70
C ILE A 69 26.99 29.80 -17.21
N GLU A 70 25.81 29.70 -17.83
CA GLU A 70 25.09 30.85 -18.43
C GLU A 70 24.75 31.92 -17.41
N GLN A 71 24.30 31.51 -16.21
CA GLN A 71 23.91 32.43 -15.15
C GLN A 71 25.05 32.79 -14.20
N ASN A 72 26.26 32.28 -14.44
CA ASN A 72 27.45 32.51 -13.61
C ASN A 72 27.20 32.25 -12.11
N LEU A 73 26.57 31.12 -11.80
CA LEU A 73 26.17 30.75 -10.43
C LEU A 73 27.37 30.28 -9.62
N GLU A 74 27.76 31.07 -8.62
CA GLU A 74 28.83 30.71 -7.70
C GLU A 74 28.38 29.68 -6.66
N ASN A 75 29.28 28.85 -6.14
CA ASN A 75 29.00 27.82 -5.13
C ASN A 75 27.85 26.86 -5.50
N THR A 76 27.67 26.65 -6.80
CA THR A 76 26.57 25.82 -7.33
C THR A 76 27.13 24.61 -8.06
N PHE A 77 26.58 23.45 -7.78
CA PHE A 77 26.98 22.15 -8.30
C PHE A 77 25.86 21.55 -9.16
N SER A 78 26.23 20.91 -10.25
CA SER A 78 25.35 20.05 -11.04
C SER A 78 25.46 18.63 -10.53
N LEU A 79 24.32 17.98 -10.27
CA LEU A 79 24.31 16.56 -9.89
C LEU A 79 24.57 15.69 -11.12
N LEU A 80 25.68 14.94 -11.10
CA LEU A 80 26.04 14.01 -12.17
C LEU A 80 24.94 12.97 -12.40
N GLY A 81 24.45 12.87 -13.63
CA GLY A 81 23.36 11.98 -14.01
C GLY A 81 21.97 12.40 -13.48
N GLY A 82 21.88 13.55 -12.80
CA GLY A 82 20.63 14.18 -12.38
C GLY A 82 19.77 13.35 -11.45
N ALA A 83 18.45 13.58 -11.53
CA ALA A 83 17.44 12.89 -10.72
C ALA A 83 17.45 11.38 -10.94
N GLN A 84 17.72 10.93 -12.18
CA GLN A 84 17.78 9.50 -12.47
C GLN A 84 18.91 8.83 -11.68
N ALA A 85 20.13 9.32 -11.79
CA ALA A 85 21.27 8.73 -11.09
C ALA A 85 21.14 8.83 -9.55
N TRP A 86 20.53 9.90 -9.04
CA TRP A 86 20.23 10.03 -7.62
C TRP A 86 19.24 8.95 -7.15
N ASN A 87 18.13 8.81 -7.84
CA ASN A 87 17.09 7.82 -7.48
C ASN A 87 17.62 6.38 -7.64
N GLU A 88 18.43 6.09 -8.67
CA GLU A 88 19.12 4.81 -8.83
C GLU A 88 20.06 4.55 -7.63
N PHE A 89 20.90 5.52 -7.27
CA PHE A 89 21.80 5.43 -6.13
C PHE A 89 21.05 5.23 -4.80
N GLN A 90 19.98 5.98 -4.55
CA GLN A 90 19.14 5.77 -3.37
C GLN A 90 18.47 4.40 -3.38
N SER A 91 18.14 3.90 -4.56
CA SER A 91 17.51 2.60 -4.72
C SER A 91 18.47 1.42 -4.48
N GLU A 92 19.75 1.59 -4.78
CA GLU A 92 20.78 0.58 -4.47
C GLU A 92 21.02 0.42 -2.97
N LYS A 93 20.65 1.43 -2.15
CA LYS A 93 20.74 1.36 -0.68
C LYS A 93 19.60 0.54 -0.03
N GLU A 94 18.46 0.35 -0.71
CA GLU A 94 17.38 -0.48 -0.20
C GLU A 94 17.77 -1.95 -0.31
N ASP A 95 18.06 -2.62 0.81
CA ASP A 95 18.30 -4.07 0.82
C ASP A 95 16.99 -4.82 0.54
N LEU A 96 16.82 -5.27 -0.70
CA LEU A 96 15.66 -6.07 -1.15
C LEU A 96 15.92 -7.58 -1.12
N SER A 97 17.02 -8.04 -0.50
CA SER A 97 17.41 -9.45 -0.45
C SER A 97 16.31 -10.36 0.13
N ARG A 98 15.57 -9.84 1.11
CA ARG A 98 14.40 -10.50 1.71
C ARG A 98 13.36 -10.91 0.68
N TRP A 99 13.16 -10.09 -0.35
CA TRP A 99 12.17 -10.32 -1.41
C TRP A 99 12.80 -10.80 -2.72
N SER A 100 14.01 -11.36 -2.67
CA SER A 100 14.73 -11.83 -3.86
C SER A 100 13.92 -12.81 -4.72
N ARG A 101 13.08 -13.67 -4.10
CA ARG A 101 12.18 -14.58 -4.83
C ARG A 101 10.99 -13.89 -5.48
N GLN A 102 10.60 -12.73 -4.97
CA GLN A 102 9.49 -11.93 -5.49
C GLN A 102 9.98 -10.98 -6.59
N THR A 103 11.16 -10.39 -6.42
CA THR A 103 11.74 -9.44 -7.38
C THR A 103 12.24 -10.08 -8.68
N VAL A 104 12.41 -11.41 -8.74
CA VAL A 104 12.73 -12.12 -9.99
C VAL A 104 11.52 -12.33 -10.91
N LEU A 105 10.29 -12.12 -10.41
CA LEU A 105 9.09 -12.11 -11.24
C LEU A 105 9.08 -10.87 -12.13
N PRO A 106 9.01 -10.99 -13.47
CA PRO A 106 9.06 -9.84 -14.37
C PRO A 106 7.98 -8.78 -14.08
N GLU A 107 6.81 -9.22 -13.63
CA GLU A 107 5.66 -8.38 -13.32
C GLU A 107 5.87 -7.53 -12.05
N ILE A 108 6.75 -7.96 -11.15
CA ILE A 108 7.09 -7.24 -9.91
C ILE A 108 8.40 -6.48 -10.09
N GLY A 109 9.50 -7.21 -10.34
CA GLY A 109 10.83 -6.64 -10.45
C GLY A 109 11.25 -5.84 -9.21
N LEU A 110 12.35 -5.12 -9.30
CA LEU A 110 12.82 -4.23 -8.23
C LEU A 110 11.88 -3.04 -8.04
N ASN A 111 11.36 -2.48 -9.14
CA ASN A 111 10.48 -1.31 -9.08
C ASN A 111 9.12 -1.62 -8.45
N GLY A 112 8.53 -2.78 -8.75
CA GLY A 112 7.30 -3.22 -8.10
C GLY A 112 7.49 -3.44 -6.61
N GLN A 113 8.61 -4.04 -6.19
CA GLN A 113 8.92 -4.21 -4.77
C GLN A 113 9.07 -2.86 -4.05
N LYS A 114 9.70 -1.87 -4.67
CA LYS A 114 9.81 -0.52 -4.11
C LYS A 114 8.44 0.18 -4.01
N ARG A 115 7.53 -0.07 -4.97
CA ARG A 115 6.14 0.43 -4.85
C ARG A 115 5.44 -0.19 -3.64
N LEU A 116 5.59 -1.49 -3.42
CA LEU A 116 5.03 -2.17 -2.24
C LEU A 116 5.58 -1.58 -0.93
N LEU A 117 6.88 -1.36 -0.83
CA LEU A 117 7.52 -0.77 0.35
C LEU A 117 7.04 0.66 0.67
N ARG A 118 6.53 1.38 -0.32
CA ARG A 118 6.00 2.75 -0.16
C ARG A 118 4.48 2.79 -0.04
N SER A 119 3.81 1.66 -0.23
CA SER A 119 2.36 1.59 -0.23
C SER A 119 1.76 1.49 1.15
N THR A 120 0.51 1.95 1.26
CA THR A 120 -0.32 1.85 2.44
C THR A 120 -1.59 1.05 2.12
N VAL A 121 -1.88 0.01 2.89
CA VAL A 121 -3.12 -0.76 2.77
C VAL A 121 -3.93 -0.62 4.07
N ALA A 122 -5.20 -0.24 3.94
CA ALA A 122 -6.14 -0.18 5.06
C ALA A 122 -6.98 -1.48 5.09
N ILE A 123 -6.98 -2.17 6.23
CA ILE A 123 -7.70 -3.43 6.42
C ILE A 123 -8.76 -3.24 7.51
N VAL A 124 -10.02 -3.45 7.15
CA VAL A 124 -11.16 -3.38 8.07
C VAL A 124 -11.58 -4.78 8.48
N GLY A 125 -11.35 -5.11 9.74
CA GLY A 125 -11.61 -6.42 10.33
C GLY A 125 -10.36 -7.31 10.44
N MET A 126 -10.10 -7.82 11.63
CA MET A 126 -9.01 -8.76 11.94
C MET A 126 -9.57 -10.15 12.26
N GLY A 127 -10.55 -10.56 11.45
CA GLY A 127 -11.18 -11.87 11.50
C GLY A 127 -10.52 -12.91 10.59
N GLY A 128 -11.31 -13.87 10.12
CA GLY A 128 -10.84 -14.98 9.27
C GLY A 128 -10.26 -14.54 7.93
N LEU A 129 -10.75 -13.43 7.34
CA LEU A 129 -10.22 -12.82 6.11
C LEU A 129 -9.01 -11.92 6.40
N GLY A 130 -9.12 -11.06 7.41
CA GLY A 130 -8.10 -10.06 7.73
C GLY A 130 -6.78 -10.67 8.17
N CYS A 131 -6.80 -11.71 9.03
CA CYS A 131 -5.59 -12.37 9.50
C CYS A 131 -4.68 -12.87 8.36
N PRO A 132 -5.12 -13.71 7.41
CA PRO A 132 -4.28 -14.16 6.32
C PRO A 132 -3.88 -13.03 5.36
N ALA A 133 -4.78 -12.07 5.10
CA ALA A 133 -4.49 -10.95 4.24
C ALA A 133 -3.35 -10.10 4.79
N VAL A 134 -3.43 -9.69 6.06
CA VAL A 134 -2.41 -8.84 6.68
C VAL A 134 -1.07 -9.55 6.82
N GLN A 135 -1.06 -10.86 7.15
CA GLN A 135 0.17 -11.65 7.21
C GLN A 135 0.88 -11.68 5.85
N SER A 136 0.13 -11.95 4.78
CA SER A 136 0.69 -12.03 3.43
C SER A 136 1.19 -10.69 2.93
N LEU A 137 0.47 -9.60 3.17
CA LEU A 137 0.89 -8.25 2.78
C LEU A 137 2.14 -7.80 3.54
N THR A 138 2.21 -8.08 4.85
CA THR A 138 3.41 -7.81 5.67
C THR A 138 4.62 -8.56 5.13
N ALA A 139 4.47 -9.85 4.85
CA ALA A 139 5.54 -10.68 4.31
C ALA A 139 5.95 -10.25 2.89
N ALA A 140 5.00 -9.84 2.04
CA ALA A 140 5.25 -9.34 0.70
C ALA A 140 5.95 -7.97 0.66
N GLY A 141 6.03 -7.26 1.79
CA GLY A 141 6.74 -6.01 1.90
C GLY A 141 5.89 -4.77 1.61
N VAL A 142 4.60 -4.80 1.92
CA VAL A 142 3.79 -3.57 2.01
C VAL A 142 4.33 -2.73 3.16
N GLY A 143 4.68 -1.46 2.86
CA GLY A 143 5.40 -0.61 3.81
C GLY A 143 4.56 -0.18 5.00
N LYS A 144 3.25 0.05 4.80
CA LYS A 144 2.35 0.47 5.86
C LYS A 144 1.02 -0.28 5.80
N LEU A 145 0.61 -0.82 6.94
CA LEU A 145 -0.70 -1.46 7.11
C LEU A 145 -1.47 -0.73 8.22
N LYS A 146 -2.64 -0.25 7.89
CA LYS A 146 -3.60 0.34 8.84
C LYS A 146 -4.66 -0.72 9.11
N ILE A 147 -4.76 -1.18 10.35
CA ILE A 147 -5.70 -2.23 10.76
C ILE A 147 -6.69 -1.68 11.79
N ILE A 148 -7.98 -1.98 11.61
CA ILE A 148 -9.05 -1.56 12.53
C ILE A 148 -9.94 -2.75 12.88
N ASP A 149 -10.12 -2.99 14.16
CA ASP A 149 -11.04 -4.01 14.72
C ASP A 149 -11.25 -3.70 16.21
N GLY A 150 -12.49 -3.73 16.68
CA GLY A 150 -12.83 -3.48 18.08
C GLY A 150 -12.94 -4.74 18.94
N ASP A 151 -12.76 -5.95 18.36
CA ASP A 151 -12.93 -7.21 19.06
C ASP A 151 -11.69 -7.66 19.84
N THR A 152 -11.95 -8.55 20.80
CA THR A 152 -10.91 -9.38 21.44
C THR A 152 -10.80 -10.75 20.77
N VAL A 153 -9.67 -11.40 20.95
CA VAL A 153 -9.46 -12.79 20.53
C VAL A 153 -10.30 -13.73 21.39
N GLU A 154 -11.09 -14.58 20.76
CA GLU A 154 -11.89 -15.61 21.41
C GLU A 154 -11.38 -17.00 21.05
N LEU A 155 -11.56 -17.98 21.95
CA LEU A 155 -11.21 -19.36 21.68
C LEU A 155 -11.90 -19.91 20.43
N SER A 156 -13.16 -19.52 20.19
CA SER A 156 -13.95 -19.85 19.02
C SER A 156 -13.40 -19.30 17.71
N ASN A 157 -12.47 -18.34 17.76
CA ASN A 157 -11.85 -17.73 16.57
C ASN A 157 -10.65 -18.52 16.05
N LEU A 158 -9.94 -19.23 16.91
CA LEU A 158 -8.61 -19.80 16.60
C LEU A 158 -8.62 -20.78 15.43
N HIS A 159 -9.75 -21.48 15.18
CA HIS A 159 -9.85 -22.43 14.07
C HIS A 159 -9.78 -21.76 12.68
N ARG A 160 -9.99 -20.40 12.57
CA ARG A 160 -10.01 -19.66 11.31
C ARG A 160 -9.20 -18.36 11.31
N GLN A 161 -8.61 -17.99 12.44
CA GLN A 161 -7.79 -16.79 12.61
C GLN A 161 -6.36 -17.19 13.02
N PRO A 162 -5.55 -17.76 12.10
CA PRO A 162 -4.28 -18.42 12.43
C PRO A 162 -3.18 -17.46 12.91
N LEU A 163 -3.42 -16.16 12.84
CA LEU A 163 -2.52 -15.15 13.41
C LEU A 163 -2.52 -15.21 14.95
N PHE A 164 -3.61 -15.69 15.56
CA PHE A 164 -3.79 -15.74 17.03
C PHE A 164 -3.59 -17.13 17.58
N GLY A 165 -3.01 -17.20 18.80
CA GLY A 165 -2.83 -18.41 19.57
C GLY A 165 -3.70 -18.43 20.83
N HIS A 166 -3.61 -19.52 21.59
CA HIS A 166 -4.35 -19.67 22.84
C HIS A 166 -3.96 -18.63 23.90
N GLU A 167 -2.70 -18.21 23.89
CA GLU A 167 -2.11 -17.19 24.76
C GLU A 167 -2.68 -15.78 24.51
N ASP A 168 -3.30 -15.56 23.35
CA ASP A 168 -3.86 -14.28 22.95
C ASP A 168 -5.33 -14.10 23.36
N VAL A 169 -5.99 -15.17 23.84
CA VAL A 169 -7.42 -15.13 24.18
C VAL A 169 -7.71 -14.06 25.23
N GLY A 170 -8.68 -13.19 24.94
CA GLY A 170 -9.06 -12.04 25.75
C GLY A 170 -8.31 -10.75 25.44
N GLN A 171 -7.27 -10.77 24.64
CA GLN A 171 -6.53 -9.57 24.21
C GLN A 171 -7.18 -8.96 22.95
N LEU A 172 -6.99 -7.66 22.75
CA LEU A 172 -7.49 -6.95 21.57
C LEU A 172 -6.79 -7.47 20.31
N LYS A 173 -7.58 -7.84 19.29
CA LYS A 173 -7.06 -8.43 18.03
C LYS A 173 -6.03 -7.56 17.34
N VAL A 174 -6.26 -6.25 17.27
CA VAL A 174 -5.36 -5.31 16.58
C VAL A 174 -4.01 -5.17 17.28
N HIS A 175 -3.94 -5.24 18.59
CA HIS A 175 -2.68 -5.15 19.34
C HIS A 175 -1.85 -6.42 19.18
N VAL A 176 -2.48 -7.58 19.33
CA VAL A 176 -1.82 -8.87 19.09
C VAL A 176 -1.33 -8.98 17.65
N ALA A 177 -2.18 -8.57 16.70
CA ALA A 177 -1.83 -8.54 15.29
C ALA A 177 -0.60 -7.67 15.04
N LYS A 178 -0.60 -6.42 15.55
CA LYS A 178 0.53 -5.50 15.42
C LYS A 178 1.83 -6.14 15.92
N GLU A 179 1.84 -6.66 17.15
CA GLU A 179 3.03 -7.26 17.75
C GLU A 179 3.59 -8.42 16.90
N LYS A 180 2.72 -9.30 16.39
CA LYS A 180 3.14 -10.46 15.59
C LYS A 180 3.61 -10.07 14.18
N LEU A 181 2.97 -9.06 13.57
CA LEU A 181 3.33 -8.57 12.24
C LEU A 181 4.65 -7.80 12.24
N GLU A 182 4.91 -6.98 13.26
CA GLU A 182 6.20 -6.29 13.44
C GLU A 182 7.37 -7.29 13.62
N LYS A 183 7.12 -8.44 14.24
CA LYS A 183 8.10 -9.54 14.30
C LYS A 183 8.28 -10.25 12.95
N THR A 184 7.24 -10.25 12.11
CA THR A 184 7.31 -10.85 10.76
C THR A 184 8.12 -9.98 9.82
N ASN A 185 7.95 -8.65 9.89
CA ASN A 185 8.68 -7.69 9.07
C ASN A 185 8.91 -6.40 9.87
N GLU A 186 10.12 -6.22 10.36
CA GLU A 186 10.52 -5.12 11.24
C GLU A 186 10.50 -3.74 10.58
N ILE A 187 10.52 -3.67 9.25
CA ILE A 187 10.44 -2.40 8.52
C ILE A 187 9.01 -2.00 8.15
N ALA A 188 8.04 -2.90 8.32
CA ALA A 188 6.64 -2.59 8.07
C ALA A 188 6.06 -1.75 9.22
N VAL A 189 5.38 -0.68 8.87
CA VAL A 189 4.67 0.17 9.84
C VAL A 189 3.25 -0.36 10.02
N ILE A 190 2.91 -0.81 11.24
CA ILE A 190 1.58 -1.31 11.56
C ILE A 190 0.85 -0.27 12.45
N GLU A 191 -0.15 0.39 11.89
CA GLU A 191 -1.05 1.28 12.64
C GLU A 191 -2.30 0.51 13.07
N ALA A 192 -2.44 0.28 14.37
CA ALA A 192 -3.54 -0.47 14.96
C ALA A 192 -4.56 0.49 15.61
N THR A 193 -5.82 0.37 15.21
CA THR A 193 -6.95 1.14 15.74
C THR A 193 -7.92 0.20 16.45
N GLU A 194 -8.06 0.36 17.76
CA GLU A 194 -8.92 -0.47 18.63
C GLU A 194 -10.38 0.00 18.66
N GLU A 195 -10.95 0.19 17.49
CA GLU A 195 -12.32 0.67 17.30
C GLU A 195 -13.01 -0.10 16.19
N TYR A 196 -14.34 -0.06 16.20
CA TYR A 196 -15.11 -0.42 15.02
C TYR A 196 -15.15 0.74 14.03
N LEU A 197 -15.02 0.43 12.74
CA LEU A 197 -15.18 1.44 11.70
C LEU A 197 -16.59 2.04 11.78
N ASN A 198 -16.66 3.35 11.79
CA ASN A 198 -17.90 4.10 11.84
C ASN A 198 -17.81 5.37 10.95
N LYS A 199 -18.88 6.17 10.92
CA LYS A 199 -18.95 7.36 10.05
C LYS A 199 -17.99 8.46 10.47
N ASP A 200 -17.60 8.50 11.74
CA ASP A 200 -16.79 9.57 12.29
C ASP A 200 -15.29 9.30 12.11
N ASN A 201 -14.87 8.01 12.21
CA ASN A 201 -13.47 7.61 12.09
C ASN A 201 -13.07 7.11 10.69
N GLY A 202 -14.04 6.72 9.85
CA GLY A 202 -13.78 5.99 8.62
C GLY A 202 -12.92 6.72 7.60
N LEU A 203 -13.19 8.01 7.32
CA LEU A 203 -12.39 8.79 6.36
C LEU A 203 -10.96 9.03 6.85
N ASP A 204 -10.78 9.27 8.14
CA ASP A 204 -9.45 9.44 8.74
C ASP A 204 -8.66 8.14 8.76
N PHE A 205 -9.35 7.02 9.02
CA PHE A 205 -8.73 5.70 9.00
C PHE A 205 -8.14 5.34 7.64
N ILE A 206 -8.84 5.62 6.52
CA ILE A 206 -8.35 5.28 5.19
C ILE A 206 -7.46 6.36 4.56
N ARG A 207 -7.25 7.49 5.24
CA ARG A 207 -6.41 8.56 4.71
C ARG A 207 -5.04 8.01 4.32
N ASP A 208 -4.58 8.38 3.14
CA ASP A 208 -3.30 7.95 2.54
C ASP A 208 -3.19 6.45 2.22
N ALA A 209 -4.30 5.72 2.20
CA ALA A 209 -4.30 4.34 1.74
C ALA A 209 -4.38 4.26 0.20
N ASP A 210 -3.62 3.35 -0.39
CA ASP A 210 -3.69 3.02 -1.82
C ASP A 210 -4.85 2.04 -2.11
N VAL A 211 -5.18 1.19 -1.13
CA VAL A 211 -6.19 0.13 -1.25
C VAL A 211 -6.87 -0.08 0.10
N ILE A 212 -8.18 -0.37 0.08
CA ILE A 212 -8.96 -0.78 1.25
C ILE A 212 -9.33 -2.26 1.10
N ILE A 213 -9.05 -3.08 2.11
CA ILE A 213 -9.52 -4.46 2.20
C ILE A 213 -10.74 -4.52 3.12
N ASP A 214 -11.86 -4.98 2.57
CA ASP A 214 -13.04 -5.37 3.35
C ASP A 214 -12.89 -6.81 3.82
N ALA A 215 -12.52 -6.96 5.08
CA ALA A 215 -12.42 -8.24 5.78
C ALA A 215 -13.54 -8.41 6.83
N THR A 216 -14.66 -7.71 6.65
CA THR A 216 -15.79 -7.70 7.57
C THR A 216 -16.80 -8.81 7.26
N ASP A 217 -17.58 -9.18 8.26
CA ASP A 217 -18.64 -10.18 8.17
C ASP A 217 -20.07 -9.58 8.24
N ASN A 218 -20.17 -8.24 8.32
CA ASN A 218 -21.49 -7.60 8.41
C ASN A 218 -21.75 -6.58 7.29
N ILE A 219 -22.99 -6.58 6.81
CA ILE A 219 -23.42 -5.77 5.66
C ILE A 219 -23.33 -4.26 5.94
N LYS A 220 -23.62 -3.81 7.16
CA LYS A 220 -23.62 -2.37 7.50
C LYS A 220 -22.24 -1.76 7.41
N THR A 221 -21.23 -2.44 7.97
CA THR A 221 -19.83 -2.00 7.87
C THR A 221 -19.36 -2.03 6.42
N ARG A 222 -19.73 -3.06 5.66
CA ARG A 222 -19.40 -3.19 4.23
C ARG A 222 -19.97 -2.04 3.40
N GLN A 223 -21.24 -1.68 3.60
CA GLN A 223 -21.85 -0.51 2.95
C GLN A 223 -21.17 0.81 3.35
N LEU A 224 -20.70 0.91 4.59
CA LEU A 224 -19.93 2.07 5.03
C LEU A 224 -18.58 2.13 4.33
N ILE A 225 -17.83 1.03 4.25
CA ILE A 225 -16.56 0.93 3.52
C ILE A 225 -16.76 1.32 2.06
N ASP A 226 -17.80 0.77 1.41
CA ASP A 226 -18.16 1.08 0.04
C ASP A 226 -18.37 2.59 -0.18
N LYS A 227 -19.16 3.22 0.68
CA LYS A 227 -19.40 4.66 0.63
C LYS A 227 -18.12 5.48 0.81
N ILE A 228 -17.28 5.11 1.77
CA ILE A 228 -16.02 5.79 2.05
C ILE A 228 -15.06 5.62 0.87
N SER A 229 -14.90 4.41 0.36
CA SER A 229 -14.12 4.07 -0.84
C SER A 229 -14.54 4.91 -2.05
N LYS A 230 -15.84 4.95 -2.35
CA LYS A 230 -16.41 5.74 -3.46
C LYS A 230 -16.13 7.24 -3.30
N THR A 231 -16.22 7.76 -2.07
CA THR A 231 -16.02 9.19 -1.79
C THR A 231 -14.55 9.60 -1.88
N SER A 232 -13.64 8.74 -1.42
CA SER A 232 -12.18 8.99 -1.42
C SER A 232 -11.51 8.65 -2.75
N GLY A 233 -12.18 7.88 -3.64
CA GLY A 233 -11.60 7.35 -4.87
C GLY A 233 -10.58 6.23 -4.65
N ILE A 234 -10.50 5.67 -3.44
CA ILE A 234 -9.60 4.57 -3.10
C ILE A 234 -10.31 3.24 -3.39
N PRO A 235 -9.73 2.33 -4.20
CA PRO A 235 -10.38 1.06 -4.52
C PRO A 235 -10.57 0.17 -3.28
N MET A 236 -11.70 -0.54 -3.25
CA MET A 236 -12.06 -1.50 -2.21
C MET A 236 -11.94 -2.92 -2.73
N ILE A 237 -11.21 -3.78 -2.04
CA ILE A 237 -11.17 -5.21 -2.33
C ILE A 237 -12.16 -5.91 -1.41
N TYR A 238 -13.31 -6.22 -1.96
CA TYR A 238 -14.38 -6.95 -1.30
C TYR A 238 -14.02 -8.41 -1.08
N GLY A 239 -14.29 -8.94 0.11
CA GLY A 239 -14.24 -10.36 0.44
C GLY A 239 -15.54 -10.83 1.06
N GLY A 240 -16.11 -11.94 0.58
CA GLY A 240 -17.33 -12.54 1.09
C GLY A 240 -17.19 -14.05 1.27
N LEU A 241 -17.92 -14.61 2.24
CA LEU A 241 -17.88 -16.05 2.53
C LEU A 241 -19.31 -16.57 2.77
N TYR A 242 -19.58 -17.75 2.25
CA TYR A 242 -20.78 -18.50 2.56
C TYR A 242 -20.50 -20.01 2.53
N ARG A 243 -20.49 -20.68 3.67
CA ARG A 243 -20.21 -22.13 3.81
C ARG A 243 -18.87 -22.52 3.19
N TYR A 244 -18.89 -23.06 1.97
CA TYR A 244 -17.71 -23.47 1.19
C TYR A 244 -17.41 -22.54 0.02
N GLU A 245 -18.19 -21.45 -0.15
CA GLU A 245 -18.04 -20.51 -1.25
C GLU A 245 -17.43 -19.19 -0.75
N GLY A 246 -16.51 -18.65 -1.54
CA GLY A 246 -15.87 -17.37 -1.27
C GLY A 246 -15.91 -16.47 -2.48
N HIS A 247 -16.03 -15.16 -2.23
CA HIS A 247 -16.14 -14.12 -3.25
C HIS A 247 -15.03 -13.09 -3.09
N VAL A 248 -14.47 -12.63 -4.21
CA VAL A 248 -13.55 -11.49 -4.24
C VAL A 248 -13.82 -10.61 -5.44
N ALA A 249 -13.86 -9.29 -5.25
CA ALA A 249 -13.97 -8.31 -6.32
C ALA A 249 -13.20 -7.03 -5.98
N ILE A 250 -12.74 -6.32 -7.01
CA ILE A 250 -12.21 -4.97 -6.87
C ILE A 250 -13.34 -3.99 -7.24
N LEU A 251 -13.79 -3.21 -6.27
CA LEU A 251 -14.93 -2.31 -6.35
C LEU A 251 -14.49 -0.84 -6.29
N ASN A 252 -15.31 0.06 -6.79
CA ASN A 252 -15.04 1.51 -6.82
C ASN A 252 -13.73 1.89 -7.51
N SER A 253 -13.28 1.11 -8.48
CA SER A 253 -12.05 1.35 -9.23
C SER A 253 -12.36 1.64 -10.69
N ASN A 254 -11.72 2.67 -11.27
CA ASN A 254 -11.84 3.02 -12.70
C ASN A 254 -13.30 3.18 -13.21
N GLY A 255 -14.18 3.77 -12.37
CA GLY A 255 -15.59 3.95 -12.71
C GLY A 255 -16.45 2.69 -12.66
N ARG A 256 -15.92 1.59 -12.11
CA ARG A 256 -16.67 0.34 -11.90
C ARG A 256 -17.58 0.43 -10.68
N PRO A 257 -18.63 -0.42 -10.61
CA PRO A 257 -19.60 -0.38 -9.54
C PRO A 257 -18.99 -0.64 -8.17
N GLY A 258 -19.63 -0.10 -7.14
CA GLY A 258 -19.36 -0.38 -5.74
C GLY A 258 -20.21 -1.55 -5.22
N TYR A 259 -20.03 -1.86 -3.93
CA TYR A 259 -20.80 -2.92 -3.28
C TYR A 259 -22.30 -2.63 -3.28
N SER A 260 -22.71 -1.40 -2.96
CA SER A 260 -24.12 -1.01 -2.90
C SER A 260 -24.79 -0.96 -4.28
N ASP A 261 -24.02 -0.78 -5.35
CA ASP A 261 -24.52 -0.83 -6.72
C ASP A 261 -24.84 -2.28 -7.15
N LEU A 262 -24.09 -3.27 -6.63
CA LEU A 262 -24.28 -4.70 -6.90
C LEU A 262 -25.31 -5.35 -5.98
N PHE A 263 -25.38 -4.88 -4.73
CA PHE A 263 -26.26 -5.42 -3.68
C PHE A 263 -27.08 -4.29 -3.05
N PRO A 264 -28.06 -3.73 -3.80
CA PRO A 264 -28.79 -2.50 -3.42
C PRO A 264 -29.68 -2.65 -2.19
N GLU A 265 -30.14 -3.85 -1.87
CA GLU A 265 -30.97 -4.12 -0.69
C GLU A 265 -30.28 -5.07 0.29
N PRO A 266 -30.40 -4.81 1.62
CA PRO A 266 -30.06 -5.86 2.57
C PRO A 266 -30.99 -7.03 2.30
N LEU A 267 -30.44 -8.17 1.92
CA LEU A 267 -31.20 -9.40 1.83
C LEU A 267 -31.95 -9.54 3.15
N SER A 268 -33.29 -9.51 3.07
CA SER A 268 -34.19 -9.64 4.22
C SER A 268 -34.05 -11.05 4.80
N GLY A 269 -33.18 -11.19 5.76
CA GLY A 269 -32.88 -12.47 6.41
C GLY A 269 -31.58 -12.29 7.16
N GLY A 270 -31.72 -11.98 8.45
CA GLY A 270 -30.64 -11.70 9.40
C GLY A 270 -29.33 -12.47 9.18
N ASN A 271 -28.35 -12.25 9.94
CA ASN A 271 -26.99 -12.84 10.02
C ASN A 271 -26.75 -14.21 9.34
N ALA A 272 -27.27 -14.42 8.13
CA ALA A 272 -27.27 -15.70 7.41
C ALA A 272 -25.84 -16.28 7.22
N CYS A 273 -24.83 -15.44 7.23
CA CYS A 273 -23.43 -15.88 7.13
C CYS A 273 -22.91 -16.41 8.47
N ALA A 274 -23.28 -15.77 9.60
CA ALA A 274 -22.80 -16.18 10.92
C ALA A 274 -23.41 -17.54 11.33
N ASP A 275 -24.68 -17.78 10.97
CA ASP A 275 -25.40 -19.01 11.30
C ASP A 275 -25.03 -20.19 10.38
N ALA A 276 -24.47 -19.94 9.20
CA ALA A 276 -24.19 -20.98 8.21
C ALA A 276 -22.92 -21.80 8.50
N GLY A 277 -22.07 -21.34 9.41
CA GLY A 277 -20.75 -21.93 9.67
C GLY A 277 -19.76 -21.70 8.54
N VAL A 278 -18.47 -21.84 8.83
CA VAL A 278 -17.38 -21.71 7.88
C VAL A 278 -16.24 -22.68 8.20
N LEU A 279 -15.71 -23.35 7.19
CA LEU A 279 -14.50 -24.14 7.33
C LEU A 279 -13.27 -23.21 7.35
N GLY A 280 -12.41 -23.34 8.38
CA GLY A 280 -11.34 -22.35 8.67
C GLY A 280 -10.35 -22.08 7.54
N MET A 281 -10.17 -23.02 6.61
CA MET A 281 -9.29 -22.86 5.44
C MET A 281 -9.87 -21.89 4.41
N LEU A 282 -11.18 -21.81 4.26
CA LEU A 282 -11.82 -20.97 3.25
C LEU A 282 -11.54 -19.47 3.45
N PRO A 283 -11.72 -18.89 4.65
CA PRO A 283 -11.29 -17.52 4.91
C PRO A 283 -9.80 -17.29 4.57
N GLY A 284 -8.94 -18.29 4.85
CA GLY A 284 -7.52 -18.23 4.52
C GLY A 284 -7.27 -18.09 3.01
N ILE A 285 -7.99 -18.84 2.19
CA ILE A 285 -7.90 -18.77 0.73
C ILE A 285 -8.37 -17.39 0.24
N ILE A 286 -9.55 -16.96 0.66
CA ILE A 286 -10.16 -15.70 0.18
C ILE A 286 -9.37 -14.48 0.65
N GLY A 287 -8.93 -14.42 1.91
CA GLY A 287 -8.08 -13.34 2.42
C GLY A 287 -6.74 -13.25 1.68
N ASN A 288 -6.14 -14.39 1.31
CA ASN A 288 -4.93 -14.39 0.48
C ASN A 288 -5.20 -13.92 -0.97
N ILE A 289 -6.37 -14.20 -1.54
CA ILE A 289 -6.76 -13.65 -2.84
C ILE A 289 -6.94 -12.13 -2.72
N GLN A 290 -7.56 -11.62 -1.64
CA GLN A 290 -7.65 -10.18 -1.39
C GLN A 290 -6.25 -9.54 -1.31
N ALA A 291 -5.32 -10.15 -0.60
CA ALA A 291 -3.93 -9.69 -0.51
C ALA A 291 -3.22 -9.71 -1.88
N LEU A 292 -3.40 -10.77 -2.66
CA LEU A 292 -2.83 -10.88 -4.01
C LEU A 292 -3.36 -9.77 -4.93
N GLU A 293 -4.66 -9.52 -4.93
CA GLU A 293 -5.26 -8.45 -5.74
C GLU A 293 -4.80 -7.05 -5.26
N SER A 294 -4.55 -6.86 -3.95
CA SER A 294 -3.93 -5.63 -3.43
C SER A 294 -2.54 -5.42 -4.01
N VAL A 295 -1.69 -6.45 -4.00
CA VAL A 295 -0.34 -6.41 -4.61
C VAL A 295 -0.43 -6.08 -6.09
N LYS A 296 -1.33 -6.75 -6.83
CA LYS A 296 -1.52 -6.51 -8.27
C LYS A 296 -1.94 -5.08 -8.57
N LEU A 297 -2.86 -4.51 -7.80
CA LEU A 297 -3.28 -3.11 -7.95
C LEU A 297 -2.13 -2.14 -7.70
N ILE A 298 -1.40 -2.31 -6.60
CA ILE A 298 -0.30 -1.42 -6.20
C ILE A 298 0.83 -1.45 -7.23
N VAL A 299 1.17 -2.64 -7.72
CA VAL A 299 2.27 -2.81 -8.68
C VAL A 299 1.84 -2.49 -10.11
N GLY A 300 0.54 -2.56 -10.41
CA GLY A 300 -0.01 -2.36 -11.76
C GLY A 300 0.01 -3.64 -12.61
N ILE A 301 -0.17 -4.81 -11.99
CA ILE A 301 -0.18 -6.11 -12.68
C ILE A 301 -1.56 -6.39 -13.27
N GLU A 302 -1.59 -6.73 -14.54
CA GLU A 302 -2.76 -7.20 -15.27
C GLU A 302 -2.57 -8.68 -15.71
N PRO A 303 -3.63 -9.49 -15.83
CA PRO A 303 -5.02 -9.16 -15.48
C PRO A 303 -5.26 -9.15 -13.96
N ASN A 304 -6.20 -8.28 -13.50
CA ASN A 304 -6.69 -8.24 -12.12
C ASN A 304 -8.23 -8.36 -12.09
N LEU A 305 -8.84 -8.22 -10.89
CA LEU A 305 -10.28 -8.36 -10.70
C LEU A 305 -11.08 -7.04 -10.87
N ILE A 306 -10.50 -6.00 -11.49
CA ILE A 306 -11.28 -4.79 -11.82
C ILE A 306 -12.39 -5.16 -12.81
N GLY A 307 -13.66 -4.87 -12.43
CA GLY A 307 -14.86 -5.18 -13.23
C GLY A 307 -15.19 -6.67 -13.28
N LYS A 308 -14.70 -7.46 -12.33
CA LYS A 308 -14.98 -8.90 -12.23
C LYS A 308 -15.25 -9.29 -10.78
N LEU A 309 -16.15 -10.26 -10.61
CA LEU A 309 -16.35 -11.00 -9.37
C LEU A 309 -15.78 -12.40 -9.53
N LEU A 310 -14.80 -12.74 -8.72
CA LEU A 310 -14.31 -14.10 -8.57
C LEU A 310 -15.19 -14.82 -7.55
N ILE A 311 -15.72 -15.97 -7.95
CA ILE A 311 -16.39 -16.94 -7.07
C ILE A 311 -15.49 -18.17 -6.99
N TYR A 312 -15.11 -18.55 -5.77
CA TYR A 312 -14.36 -19.76 -5.46
C TYR A 312 -15.26 -20.76 -4.73
N ASP A 313 -15.44 -21.95 -5.29
CA ASP A 313 -16.11 -23.08 -4.65
C ASP A 313 -15.08 -24.03 -4.04
N GLY A 314 -14.96 -24.00 -2.71
CA GLY A 314 -14.04 -24.85 -1.96
C GLY A 314 -14.49 -26.31 -1.85
N MET A 315 -15.75 -26.65 -2.19
CA MET A 315 -16.24 -28.04 -2.22
C MET A 315 -15.70 -28.79 -3.46
N ASN A 316 -15.71 -28.10 -4.61
CA ASN A 316 -15.34 -28.68 -5.91
C ASN A 316 -13.99 -28.17 -6.44
N HIS A 317 -13.33 -27.25 -5.72
CA HIS A 317 -12.10 -26.55 -6.15
C HIS A 317 -12.26 -25.88 -7.53
N SER A 318 -13.42 -25.27 -7.77
CA SER A 318 -13.69 -24.57 -9.02
C SER A 318 -13.73 -23.05 -8.82
N THR A 319 -13.44 -22.29 -9.87
CA THR A 319 -13.54 -20.85 -9.90
C THR A 319 -14.40 -20.37 -11.05
N GLN A 320 -15.17 -19.33 -10.81
CA GLN A 320 -15.94 -18.63 -11.84
C GLN A 320 -15.58 -17.14 -11.80
N LEU A 321 -15.51 -16.52 -12.97
CA LEU A 321 -15.36 -15.08 -13.14
C LEU A 321 -16.62 -14.51 -13.76
N ILE A 322 -17.28 -13.59 -13.08
CA ILE A 322 -18.47 -12.88 -13.55
C ILE A 322 -18.05 -11.44 -13.87
N ASN A 323 -18.39 -10.94 -15.05
CA ASN A 323 -18.18 -9.53 -15.39
C ASN A 323 -19.20 -8.65 -14.66
N LEU A 324 -18.73 -7.54 -14.09
CA LEU A 324 -19.49 -6.55 -13.34
C LEU A 324 -19.73 -5.29 -14.18
#